data_e70f88f7cd33d7fdeaf23b238b1410f6
#
_entry.id   e70f88f7cd33d7fdeaf23b238b1410f6
#
_cell.length_a   1.000
_cell.length_b   1.000
_cell.length_c   1.000
_cell.angle_alpha   90.00
_cell.angle_beta   90.00
_cell.angle_gamma   90.00
#
_symmetry.space_group_name_H-M   'P 1'
#
loop_
_entity.id
_entity.type
_entity.pdbx_description
1 polymer ?
#
loop_
_entity_poly.entity_id
_entity_poly.type
_entity_poly.pdbx_seq_one_letter_code
_entity_poly.pdbx_strand_id
1 'polypeptide(L)'
;MSVRLRLFVMMVLQFFIWGAWLPLIFGYLPSLNFSPAEQSWILNAFPIAAIVGMFFSNQFADRNFAAEKFLAFSHLVGGLAILGCAFTKDFWPFFDLMLVHCLLYVPTISITNSIAFANMKDAKNEFGIVRMGGTIGWILAAWPFTFILVDWDAVTKANPQGMVDWIGTVLKNGLTGEALKESTKWTFIIAGIASLALALFSLVLPHTPAKKPESRDSENLAWLEAVKLLKHPFVLILWVVTFMDAFVHNCYFNWTGSFLSADVAVGGVGIPGNWIMPVMSIGQIAEILTMVILGVTLKTLGWKWTMVVGVLGHAIRFAVYAFLPEHKELIIFVQVVHGICYAFFFATVYILVDEVFPKDSRSSAQGLFNVMILGVGALVANSVCPYLMQEIFTKDKIVDFKTLFLVPCFASLVAAIVLALFFDVPKKQETLS
;
A
#
# COMPACT_ATOMS: atom_id res chain seq x y z
N MET A 1 -25.16 -10.08 14.06
CA MET A 1 -23.68 -10.02 13.94
C MET A 1 -23.14 -9.23 15.11
N SER A 2 -22.11 -9.70 15.83
CA SER A 2 -21.52 -8.98 16.97
C SER A 2 -20.84 -7.69 16.48
N VAL A 3 -20.69 -6.69 17.36
CA VAL A 3 -20.00 -5.43 17.03
C VAL A 3 -18.60 -5.69 16.51
N ARG A 4 -17.84 -6.53 17.21
CA ARG A 4 -16.46 -6.91 16.80
C ARG A 4 -16.39 -7.50 15.40
N LEU A 5 -17.33 -8.39 15.02
CA LEU A 5 -17.38 -8.96 13.68
C LEU A 5 -17.73 -7.90 12.62
N ARG A 6 -18.61 -6.92 12.94
CA ARG A 6 -18.90 -5.80 12.02
C ARG A 6 -17.65 -4.95 11.78
N LEU A 7 -16.92 -4.63 12.83
CA LEU A 7 -15.67 -3.85 12.73
C LEU A 7 -14.60 -4.61 11.93
N PHE A 8 -14.48 -5.92 12.12
CA PHE A 8 -13.57 -6.76 11.35
C PHE A 8 -13.92 -6.78 9.85
N VAL A 9 -15.20 -7.00 9.51
CA VAL A 9 -15.68 -6.98 8.11
C VAL A 9 -15.49 -5.60 7.47
N MET A 10 -15.74 -4.53 8.22
CA MET A 10 -15.45 -3.16 7.76
C MET A 10 -13.97 -3.02 7.37
N MET A 11 -13.03 -3.48 8.20
CA MET A 11 -11.59 -3.44 7.88
C MET A 11 -11.24 -4.31 6.67
N VAL A 12 -11.84 -5.49 6.56
CA VAL A 12 -11.66 -6.36 5.38
C VAL A 12 -12.06 -5.63 4.11
N LEU A 13 -13.26 -5.06 4.05
CA LEU A 13 -13.75 -4.36 2.86
C LEU A 13 -12.93 -3.10 2.56
N GLN A 14 -12.55 -2.33 3.60
CA GLN A 14 -11.74 -1.12 3.45
C GLN A 14 -10.43 -1.40 2.69
N PHE A 15 -9.69 -2.41 3.09
CA PHE A 15 -8.39 -2.69 2.49
C PHE A 15 -8.48 -3.62 1.26
N PHE A 16 -9.57 -4.38 1.13
CA PHE A 16 -9.88 -5.10 -0.10
C PHE A 16 -10.00 -4.14 -1.30
N ILE A 17 -10.69 -3.01 -1.12
CA ILE A 17 -10.86 -2.00 -2.17
C ILE A 17 -9.50 -1.54 -2.69
N TRP A 18 -8.60 -1.18 -1.81
CA TRP A 18 -7.26 -0.71 -2.18
C TRP A 18 -6.41 -1.82 -2.83
N GLY A 19 -6.41 -3.01 -2.22
CA GLY A 19 -5.69 -4.19 -2.73
C GLY A 19 -6.20 -4.67 -4.09
N ALA A 20 -7.45 -4.39 -4.46
CA ALA A 20 -8.02 -4.84 -5.72
C ALA A 20 -7.47 -4.08 -6.94
N TRP A 21 -7.21 -2.77 -6.84
CA TRP A 21 -6.80 -1.98 -8.01
C TRP A 21 -5.32 -1.59 -8.03
N LEU A 22 -4.71 -1.35 -6.87
CA LEU A 22 -3.36 -0.80 -6.80
C LEU A 22 -2.28 -1.67 -7.48
N PRO A 23 -2.20 -3.00 -7.27
CA PRO A 23 -1.08 -3.78 -7.79
C PRO A 23 -0.92 -3.79 -9.31
N LEU A 24 -2.01 -3.64 -10.07
CA LEU A 24 -1.98 -3.73 -11.52
C LEU A 24 -2.11 -2.38 -12.25
N ILE A 25 -2.42 -1.28 -11.54
CA ILE A 25 -2.59 0.04 -12.18
C ILE A 25 -1.32 0.50 -12.89
N PHE A 26 -0.15 0.21 -12.33
CA PHE A 26 1.14 0.63 -12.88
C PHE A 26 1.44 0.04 -14.27
N GLY A 27 0.98 -1.17 -14.54
CA GLY A 27 1.05 -1.78 -15.88
C GLY A 27 -0.12 -1.38 -16.80
N TYR A 28 -1.26 -0.99 -16.20
CA TYR A 28 -2.45 -0.62 -16.95
C TYR A 28 -2.34 0.78 -17.57
N LEU A 29 -1.87 1.78 -16.83
CA LEU A 29 -1.79 3.15 -17.33
C LEU A 29 -0.92 3.28 -18.61
N PRO A 30 0.29 2.66 -18.70
CA PRO A 30 1.03 2.64 -19.96
C PRO A 30 0.28 1.98 -21.12
N SER A 31 -0.55 0.97 -20.83
CA SER A 31 -1.33 0.27 -21.87
C SER A 31 -2.45 1.13 -22.46
N LEU A 32 -2.85 2.19 -21.76
CA LEU A 32 -3.77 3.23 -22.27
C LEU A 32 -3.07 4.31 -23.07
N ASN A 33 -1.76 4.18 -23.32
CA ASN A 33 -0.89 5.16 -23.99
C ASN A 33 -0.78 6.49 -23.22
N PHE A 34 -0.98 6.49 -21.92
CA PHE A 34 -0.70 7.67 -21.10
C PHE A 34 0.80 7.92 -21.00
N SER A 35 1.21 9.17 -21.21
CA SER A 35 2.59 9.59 -21.04
C SER A 35 3.05 9.40 -19.58
N PRO A 36 4.38 9.31 -19.30
CA PRO A 36 4.88 9.24 -17.93
C PRO A 36 4.38 10.34 -17.01
N ALA A 37 4.18 11.55 -17.53
CA ALA A 37 3.61 12.67 -16.78
C ALA A 37 2.14 12.43 -16.40
N GLU A 38 1.32 11.97 -17.33
CA GLU A 38 -0.09 11.63 -17.08
C GLU A 38 -0.23 10.49 -16.09
N GLN A 39 0.61 9.46 -16.22
CA GLN A 39 0.68 8.36 -15.23
C GLN A 39 1.03 8.88 -13.85
N SER A 40 2.03 9.77 -13.75
CA SER A 40 2.43 10.38 -12.49
C SER A 40 1.30 11.17 -11.84
N TRP A 41 0.52 11.94 -12.60
CA TRP A 41 -0.65 12.66 -12.07
C TRP A 41 -1.69 11.71 -11.50
N ILE A 42 -2.04 10.65 -12.22
CA ILE A 42 -3.03 9.64 -11.78
C ILE A 42 -2.54 8.92 -10.52
N LEU A 43 -1.30 8.43 -10.52
CA LEU A 43 -0.71 7.71 -9.40
C LEU A 43 -0.56 8.60 -8.16
N ASN A 44 -0.32 9.89 -8.36
CA ASN A 44 -0.20 10.86 -7.29
C ASN A 44 -1.53 11.30 -6.67
N ALA A 45 -2.67 10.94 -7.25
CA ALA A 45 -3.98 11.21 -6.63
C ALA A 45 -4.07 10.64 -5.21
N PHE A 46 -3.53 9.43 -4.97
CA PHE A 46 -3.54 8.80 -3.65
C PHE A 46 -2.63 9.53 -2.62
N PRO A 47 -1.33 9.74 -2.86
CA PRO A 47 -0.49 10.47 -1.92
C PRO A 47 -0.91 11.93 -1.72
N ILE A 48 -1.42 12.61 -2.75
CA ILE A 48 -2.00 13.94 -2.60
C ILE A 48 -3.20 13.89 -1.66
N ALA A 49 -4.11 12.94 -1.85
CA ALA A 49 -5.26 12.75 -0.96
C ALA A 49 -4.84 12.40 0.47
N ALA A 50 -3.73 11.65 0.66
CA ALA A 50 -3.19 11.35 1.98
C ALA A 50 -2.68 12.61 2.69
N ILE A 51 -1.93 13.46 1.97
CA ILE A 51 -1.42 14.74 2.51
C ILE A 51 -2.59 15.68 2.83
N VAL A 52 -3.51 15.88 1.89
CA VAL A 52 -4.70 16.74 2.08
C VAL A 52 -5.58 16.20 3.21
N GLY A 53 -5.83 14.89 3.22
CA GLY A 53 -6.65 14.23 4.23
C GLY A 53 -6.11 14.39 5.64
N MET A 54 -4.80 14.34 5.79
CA MET A 54 -4.15 14.49 7.10
C MET A 54 -4.34 15.89 7.68
N PHE A 55 -4.28 16.93 6.83
CA PHE A 55 -4.38 18.32 7.29
C PHE A 55 -5.82 18.84 7.38
N PHE A 56 -6.74 18.34 6.54
CA PHE A 56 -8.07 18.96 6.40
C PHE A 56 -9.25 18.02 6.63
N SER A 57 -9.24 16.80 6.05
CA SER A 57 -10.47 16.02 5.99
C SER A 57 -10.77 15.22 7.25
N ASN A 58 -9.76 14.72 7.97
CA ASN A 58 -9.99 13.97 9.21
C ASN A 58 -10.63 14.83 10.27
N GLN A 59 -10.16 16.08 10.44
CA GLN A 59 -10.73 17.02 11.38
C GLN A 59 -12.15 17.45 10.97
N PHE A 60 -12.36 17.70 9.67
CA PHE A 60 -13.67 18.11 9.17
C PHE A 60 -14.72 16.99 9.31
N ALA A 61 -14.36 15.76 8.96
CA ALA A 61 -15.24 14.61 9.04
C ALA A 61 -15.60 14.28 10.50
N ASP A 62 -14.61 14.21 11.39
CA ASP A 62 -14.79 13.86 12.80
C ASP A 62 -15.66 14.88 13.57
N ARG A 63 -15.67 16.15 13.14
CA ARG A 63 -16.40 17.23 13.82
C ARG A 63 -17.84 17.42 13.34
N ASN A 64 -18.10 17.12 12.06
CA ASN A 64 -19.38 17.51 11.44
C ASN A 64 -20.29 16.32 11.15
N PHE A 65 -19.77 15.10 11.08
CA PHE A 65 -20.55 13.93 10.67
C PHE A 65 -20.37 12.77 11.64
N ALA A 66 -21.41 11.95 11.76
CA ALA A 66 -21.26 10.62 12.34
C ALA A 66 -20.34 9.78 11.44
N ALA A 67 -19.34 9.13 12.03
CA ALA A 67 -18.25 8.51 11.29
C ALA A 67 -18.73 7.43 10.29
N GLU A 68 -19.72 6.62 10.67
CA GLU A 68 -20.32 5.60 9.79
C GLU A 68 -21.10 6.22 8.62
N LYS A 69 -21.69 7.41 8.79
CA LYS A 69 -22.40 8.11 7.70
C LYS A 69 -21.42 8.73 6.71
N PHE A 70 -20.34 9.31 7.22
CA PHE A 70 -19.27 9.82 6.37
C PHE A 70 -18.63 8.67 5.59
N LEU A 71 -18.38 7.52 6.24
CA LEU A 71 -17.87 6.31 5.59
C LEU A 71 -18.81 5.84 4.47
N ALA A 72 -20.12 5.77 4.73
CA ALA A 72 -21.11 5.38 3.73
C ALA A 72 -21.12 6.31 2.51
N PHE A 73 -21.12 7.63 2.73
CA PHE A 73 -21.09 8.63 1.66
C PHE A 73 -19.80 8.55 0.85
N SER A 74 -18.65 8.49 1.52
CA SER A 74 -17.35 8.44 0.87
C SER A 74 -17.18 7.20 -0.01
N HIS A 75 -17.65 6.05 0.47
CA HIS A 75 -17.58 4.80 -0.31
C HIS A 75 -18.65 4.69 -1.39
N LEU A 76 -19.79 5.38 -1.25
CA LEU A 76 -20.78 5.47 -2.31
C LEU A 76 -20.21 6.29 -3.49
N VAL A 77 -19.81 7.53 -3.23
CA VAL A 77 -19.33 8.42 -4.29
C VAL A 77 -17.96 7.99 -4.80
N GLY A 78 -17.01 7.69 -3.91
CA GLY A 78 -15.69 7.18 -4.28
C GLY A 78 -15.74 5.81 -4.97
N GLY A 79 -16.71 4.97 -4.61
CA GLY A 79 -16.98 3.67 -5.26
C GLY A 79 -17.49 3.82 -6.69
N LEU A 80 -18.40 4.76 -6.93
CA LEU A 80 -18.86 5.09 -8.29
C LEU A 80 -17.73 5.69 -9.12
N ALA A 81 -16.88 6.51 -8.53
CA ALA A 81 -15.75 7.11 -9.20
C ALA A 81 -14.72 6.05 -9.65
N ILE A 82 -14.29 5.15 -8.75
CA ILE A 82 -13.34 4.08 -9.12
C ILE A 82 -13.96 3.10 -10.13
N LEU A 83 -15.24 2.81 -10.02
CA LEU A 83 -15.98 2.03 -11.02
C LEU A 83 -15.95 2.71 -12.39
N GLY A 84 -16.12 4.04 -12.43
CA GLY A 84 -16.06 4.86 -13.65
C GLY A 84 -14.70 4.76 -14.36
N CYS A 85 -13.58 4.62 -13.62
CA CYS A 85 -12.25 4.44 -14.22
C CYS A 85 -12.16 3.21 -15.15
N ALA A 86 -12.98 2.18 -14.93
CA ALA A 86 -13.03 1.00 -15.78
C ALA A 86 -13.59 1.27 -17.19
N PHE A 87 -14.31 2.37 -17.37
CA PHE A 87 -15.07 2.67 -18.60
C PHE A 87 -14.53 3.87 -19.36
N THR A 88 -13.41 4.46 -18.91
CA THR A 88 -12.74 5.55 -19.63
C THR A 88 -11.31 5.18 -19.98
N LYS A 89 -10.85 5.66 -21.14
CA LYS A 89 -9.49 5.48 -21.65
C LYS A 89 -8.79 6.84 -21.87
N ASP A 90 -9.48 7.94 -21.64
CA ASP A 90 -8.96 9.29 -21.80
C ASP A 90 -8.39 9.79 -20.47
N PHE A 91 -7.29 10.54 -20.54
CA PHE A 91 -6.55 11.00 -19.35
C PHE A 91 -7.41 11.81 -18.38
N TRP A 92 -8.05 12.88 -18.83
CA TRP A 92 -8.78 13.79 -17.92
C TRP A 92 -9.94 13.11 -17.19
N PRO A 93 -10.85 12.37 -17.85
CA PRO A 93 -11.90 11.64 -17.14
C PRO A 93 -11.34 10.59 -16.18
N PHE A 94 -10.27 9.90 -16.57
CA PHE A 94 -9.64 8.90 -15.69
C PHE A 94 -9.01 9.56 -14.46
N PHE A 95 -8.26 10.66 -14.65
CA PHE A 95 -7.62 11.40 -13.57
C PHE A 95 -8.65 11.99 -12.60
N ASP A 96 -9.69 12.65 -13.11
CA ASP A 96 -10.74 13.26 -12.29
C ASP A 96 -11.47 12.21 -11.43
N LEU A 97 -11.84 11.08 -12.03
CA LEU A 97 -12.48 9.97 -11.32
C LEU A 97 -11.55 9.36 -10.26
N MET A 98 -10.27 9.15 -10.60
CA MET A 98 -9.28 8.64 -9.64
C MET A 98 -9.04 9.62 -8.51
N LEU A 99 -8.97 10.92 -8.80
CA LEU A 99 -8.80 11.96 -7.78
C LEU A 99 -10.00 12.02 -6.84
N VAL A 100 -11.24 11.98 -7.35
CA VAL A 100 -12.45 11.91 -6.54
C VAL A 100 -12.47 10.66 -5.67
N HIS A 101 -12.12 9.49 -6.25
CA HIS A 101 -11.99 8.27 -5.47
C HIS A 101 -11.00 8.42 -4.32
N CYS A 102 -9.78 8.88 -4.61
CA CYS A 102 -8.72 9.00 -3.62
C CYS A 102 -9.04 10.01 -2.52
N LEU A 103 -9.57 11.20 -2.87
CA LEU A 103 -9.95 12.23 -1.90
C LEU A 103 -11.03 11.78 -0.93
N LEU A 104 -11.91 10.87 -1.35
CA LEU A 104 -12.97 10.32 -0.50
C LEU A 104 -12.51 9.05 0.23
N TYR A 105 -11.73 8.17 -0.44
CA TYR A 105 -11.28 6.90 0.10
C TYR A 105 -10.21 7.07 1.19
N VAL A 106 -9.16 7.86 0.92
CA VAL A 106 -7.97 7.91 1.80
C VAL A 106 -8.30 8.35 3.23
N PRO A 107 -9.13 9.40 3.46
CA PRO A 107 -9.53 9.77 4.82
C PRO A 107 -10.28 8.67 5.56
N THR A 108 -10.99 7.80 4.85
CA THR A 108 -11.75 6.72 5.49
C THR A 108 -10.86 5.66 6.15
N ILE A 109 -9.57 5.59 5.79
CA ILE A 109 -8.61 4.70 6.46
C ILE A 109 -8.47 5.06 7.94
N SER A 110 -8.40 6.33 8.28
CA SER A 110 -8.36 6.78 9.67
C SER A 110 -9.74 6.73 10.34
N ILE A 111 -10.79 7.00 9.59
CA ILE A 111 -12.17 6.95 10.10
C ILE A 111 -12.57 5.53 10.50
N THR A 112 -12.19 4.51 9.73
CA THR A 112 -12.42 3.11 10.13
C THR A 112 -11.70 2.75 11.43
N ASN A 113 -10.49 3.27 11.66
CA ASN A 113 -9.81 3.13 12.94
C ASN A 113 -10.57 3.85 14.06
N SER A 114 -11.05 5.08 13.84
CA SER A 114 -11.86 5.83 14.80
C SER A 114 -13.15 5.09 15.18
N ILE A 115 -13.88 4.55 14.20
CA ILE A 115 -15.08 3.72 14.44
C ILE A 115 -14.71 2.49 15.27
N ALA A 116 -13.61 1.83 14.94
CA ALA A 116 -13.16 0.65 15.68
C ALA A 116 -12.85 1.00 17.14
N PHE A 117 -12.04 2.02 17.41
CA PHE A 117 -11.69 2.46 18.77
C PHE A 117 -12.91 2.91 19.59
N ALA A 118 -13.86 3.62 18.98
CA ALA A 118 -15.05 4.10 19.68
C ALA A 118 -16.01 2.98 20.11
N ASN A 119 -15.97 1.82 19.44
CA ASN A 119 -16.96 0.76 19.62
C ASN A 119 -16.37 -0.57 20.17
N MET A 120 -15.08 -0.60 20.50
CA MET A 120 -14.45 -1.72 21.21
C MET A 120 -14.53 -1.50 22.73
N LYS A 121 -14.74 -2.59 23.49
CA LYS A 121 -14.75 -2.54 24.95
C LYS A 121 -13.34 -2.51 25.53
N ASP A 122 -12.41 -3.22 24.90
CA ASP A 122 -10.99 -3.31 25.27
C ASP A 122 -10.13 -3.15 24.03
N ALA A 123 -9.88 -1.88 23.66
CA ALA A 123 -9.09 -1.55 22.49
C ALA A 123 -7.71 -2.19 22.50
N LYS A 124 -7.08 -2.33 23.67
CA LYS A 124 -5.73 -2.89 23.82
C LYS A 124 -5.66 -4.37 23.37
N ASN A 125 -6.70 -5.15 23.66
CA ASN A 125 -6.74 -6.57 23.33
C ASN A 125 -7.50 -6.88 22.03
N GLU A 126 -8.42 -6.00 21.60
CA GLU A 126 -9.32 -6.26 20.47
C GLU A 126 -8.85 -5.59 19.16
N PHE A 127 -8.18 -4.44 19.24
CA PHE A 127 -7.83 -3.66 18.03
C PHE A 127 -6.93 -4.44 17.06
N GLY A 128 -5.94 -5.16 17.55
CA GLY A 128 -5.05 -5.97 16.72
C GLY A 128 -5.80 -6.97 15.83
N ILE A 129 -6.82 -7.64 16.40
CA ILE A 129 -7.63 -8.62 15.67
C ILE A 129 -8.52 -7.90 14.63
N VAL A 130 -9.16 -6.80 15.02
CA VAL A 130 -10.00 -6.01 14.10
C VAL A 130 -9.15 -5.46 12.96
N ARG A 131 -7.97 -4.89 13.26
CA ARG A 131 -7.06 -4.30 12.28
C ARG A 131 -6.45 -5.34 11.32
N MET A 132 -6.22 -6.56 11.81
CA MET A 132 -5.76 -7.69 10.97
C MET A 132 -6.76 -7.99 9.83
N GLY A 133 -8.05 -7.68 10.02
CA GLY A 133 -9.04 -7.70 8.93
C GLY A 133 -8.59 -6.91 7.70
N GLY A 134 -7.85 -5.81 7.89
CA GLY A 134 -7.30 -5.03 6.78
C GLY A 134 -6.29 -5.81 5.94
N THR A 135 -5.30 -6.45 6.57
CA THR A 135 -4.31 -7.27 5.85
C THR A 135 -4.98 -8.46 5.17
N ILE A 136 -5.94 -9.11 5.84
CA ILE A 136 -6.75 -10.18 5.24
C ILE A 136 -7.53 -9.65 4.04
N GLY A 137 -8.14 -8.48 4.13
CA GLY A 137 -8.86 -7.84 3.01
C GLY A 137 -7.97 -7.61 1.80
N TRP A 138 -6.76 -7.11 2.01
CA TRP A 138 -5.78 -6.93 0.95
C TRP A 138 -5.40 -8.26 0.28
N ILE A 139 -5.14 -9.30 1.05
CA ILE A 139 -4.82 -10.63 0.53
C ILE A 139 -6.02 -11.19 -0.26
N LEU A 140 -7.21 -11.12 0.31
CA LEU A 140 -8.43 -11.61 -0.34
C LEU A 140 -8.73 -10.88 -1.65
N ALA A 141 -8.32 -9.61 -1.80
CA ALA A 141 -8.50 -8.87 -3.04
C ALA A 141 -7.70 -9.47 -4.21
N ALA A 142 -6.59 -10.14 -3.96
CA ALA A 142 -5.75 -10.73 -5.00
C ALA A 142 -6.35 -12.00 -5.63
N TRP A 143 -7.04 -12.81 -4.83
CA TRP A 143 -7.43 -14.17 -5.22
C TRP A 143 -8.56 -14.29 -6.26
N PRO A 144 -9.58 -13.41 -6.32
CA PRO A 144 -10.58 -13.46 -7.40
C PRO A 144 -9.96 -13.37 -8.79
N PHE A 145 -8.81 -12.70 -8.94
CA PHE A 145 -8.16 -12.50 -10.23
C PHE A 145 -7.55 -13.79 -10.82
N THR A 146 -7.36 -14.83 -10.00
CA THR A 146 -7.01 -16.18 -10.51
C THR A 146 -8.08 -16.76 -11.46
N PHE A 147 -9.33 -16.28 -11.35
CA PHE A 147 -10.46 -16.68 -12.15
C PHE A 147 -10.97 -15.58 -13.10
N ILE A 148 -10.60 -14.33 -12.88
CA ILE A 148 -11.04 -13.19 -13.71
C ILE A 148 -10.07 -12.98 -14.87
N LEU A 149 -8.76 -13.04 -14.61
CA LEU A 149 -7.72 -12.80 -15.62
C LEU A 149 -7.31 -14.10 -16.33
N VAL A 150 -8.30 -14.81 -16.88
CA VAL A 150 -8.15 -16.12 -17.53
C VAL A 150 -8.53 -16.03 -19.01
N ASP A 151 -7.77 -16.72 -19.86
CA ASP A 151 -8.11 -16.97 -21.24
C ASP A 151 -9.19 -18.07 -21.33
N TRP A 152 -10.43 -17.64 -21.26
CA TRP A 152 -11.59 -18.53 -21.29
C TRP A 152 -11.74 -19.26 -22.62
N ASP A 153 -11.24 -18.71 -23.73
CA ASP A 153 -11.24 -19.40 -25.02
C ASP A 153 -10.26 -20.57 -25.01
N ALA A 154 -9.07 -20.38 -24.42
CA ALA A 154 -8.11 -21.47 -24.24
C ALA A 154 -8.66 -22.56 -23.30
N VAL A 155 -9.32 -22.18 -22.20
CA VAL A 155 -9.96 -23.14 -21.27
C VAL A 155 -11.05 -23.94 -22.00
N THR A 156 -11.89 -23.27 -22.78
CA THR A 156 -12.98 -23.94 -23.54
C THR A 156 -12.41 -24.90 -24.59
N LYS A 157 -11.35 -24.49 -25.31
CA LYS A 157 -10.70 -25.36 -26.31
C LYS A 157 -10.02 -26.58 -25.69
N ALA A 158 -9.49 -26.47 -24.48
CA ALA A 158 -8.89 -27.58 -23.76
C ALA A 158 -9.90 -28.63 -23.31
N ASN A 159 -11.19 -28.31 -23.31
CA ASN A 159 -12.32 -29.21 -22.99
C ASN A 159 -12.09 -30.07 -21.73
N PRO A 160 -11.82 -29.44 -20.56
CA PRO A 160 -11.46 -30.17 -19.34
C PRO A 160 -12.59 -31.10 -18.87
N GLN A 161 -12.19 -32.27 -18.37
CA GLN A 161 -13.13 -33.30 -17.92
C GLN A 161 -13.21 -33.34 -16.38
N GLY A 162 -14.33 -32.85 -15.85
CA GLY A 162 -14.56 -32.80 -14.40
C GLY A 162 -13.94 -31.59 -13.69
N MET A 163 -14.29 -31.42 -12.41
CA MET A 163 -13.97 -30.22 -11.66
C MET A 163 -12.45 -30.00 -11.44
N VAL A 164 -11.72 -31.07 -11.14
CA VAL A 164 -10.28 -30.97 -10.84
C VAL A 164 -9.49 -30.56 -12.09
N ASP A 165 -9.81 -31.19 -13.23
CA ASP A 165 -9.18 -30.85 -14.51
C ASP A 165 -9.57 -29.44 -14.96
N TRP A 166 -10.84 -29.05 -14.76
CA TRP A 166 -11.31 -27.70 -15.03
C TRP A 166 -10.53 -26.64 -14.22
N ILE A 167 -10.41 -26.82 -12.89
CA ILE A 167 -9.63 -25.93 -12.03
C ILE A 167 -8.18 -25.87 -12.51
N GLY A 168 -7.55 -27.02 -12.76
CA GLY A 168 -6.18 -27.09 -13.24
C GLY A 168 -5.98 -26.36 -14.57
N THR A 169 -6.94 -26.49 -15.50
CA THR A 169 -6.94 -25.80 -16.79
C THR A 169 -7.11 -24.28 -16.63
N VAL A 170 -8.03 -23.83 -15.81
CA VAL A 170 -8.24 -22.40 -15.50
C VAL A 170 -6.96 -21.78 -14.91
N LEU A 171 -6.35 -22.43 -13.94
CA LEU A 171 -5.15 -21.92 -13.27
C LEU A 171 -3.92 -21.86 -14.19
N LYS A 172 -3.86 -22.66 -15.25
CA LYS A 172 -2.75 -22.66 -16.23
C LYS A 172 -2.93 -21.63 -17.35
N ASN A 173 -4.16 -21.24 -17.66
CA ASN A 173 -4.48 -20.39 -18.81
C ASN A 173 -4.78 -18.94 -18.38
N GLY A 174 -3.84 -18.29 -17.67
CA GLY A 174 -3.95 -16.86 -17.37
C GLY A 174 -3.67 -15.99 -18.60
N LEU A 175 -4.34 -14.85 -18.67
CA LEU A 175 -4.15 -13.84 -19.72
C LEU A 175 -2.71 -13.30 -19.71
N THR A 176 -2.20 -13.00 -20.89
CA THR A 176 -0.89 -12.38 -21.09
C THR A 176 -0.97 -11.26 -22.13
N GLY A 177 0.08 -10.45 -22.27
CA GLY A 177 0.18 -9.43 -23.30
C GLY A 177 -0.98 -8.43 -23.32
N GLU A 178 -1.49 -8.10 -24.50
CA GLU A 178 -2.57 -7.10 -24.68
C GLU A 178 -3.88 -7.54 -24.02
N ALA A 179 -4.21 -8.83 -24.07
CA ALA A 179 -5.44 -9.35 -23.45
C ALA A 179 -5.44 -9.16 -21.92
N LEU A 180 -4.28 -9.32 -21.28
CA LEU A 180 -4.11 -8.99 -19.86
C LEU A 180 -4.32 -7.49 -19.60
N LYS A 181 -3.70 -6.63 -20.41
CA LYS A 181 -3.82 -5.17 -20.27
C LYS A 181 -5.27 -4.72 -20.40
N GLU A 182 -6.01 -5.19 -21.40
CA GLU A 182 -7.43 -4.86 -21.59
C GLU A 182 -8.30 -5.35 -20.42
N SER A 183 -7.98 -6.50 -19.87
CA SER A 183 -8.73 -7.12 -18.77
C SER A 183 -8.41 -6.51 -17.42
N THR A 184 -7.35 -5.69 -17.29
CA THR A 184 -6.99 -5.02 -16.03
C THR A 184 -8.08 -4.07 -15.53
N LYS A 185 -8.97 -3.57 -16.40
CA LYS A 185 -10.17 -2.81 -16.01
C LYS A 185 -11.03 -3.50 -14.95
N TRP A 186 -11.01 -4.83 -14.88
CA TRP A 186 -11.74 -5.59 -13.89
C TRP A 186 -11.29 -5.29 -12.46
N THR A 187 -10.05 -4.82 -12.26
CA THR A 187 -9.56 -4.40 -10.95
C THR A 187 -10.35 -3.22 -10.41
N PHE A 188 -10.68 -2.24 -11.26
CA PHE A 188 -11.49 -1.07 -10.89
C PHE A 188 -12.96 -1.45 -10.69
N ILE A 189 -13.50 -2.39 -11.49
CA ILE A 189 -14.87 -2.89 -11.33
C ILE A 189 -15.02 -3.59 -9.97
N ILE A 190 -14.12 -4.50 -9.63
CA ILE A 190 -14.14 -5.22 -8.35
C ILE A 190 -13.94 -4.26 -7.17
N ALA A 191 -13.01 -3.32 -7.27
CA ALA A 191 -12.80 -2.29 -6.25
C ALA A 191 -14.06 -1.42 -6.06
N GLY A 192 -14.71 -1.02 -7.16
CA GLY A 192 -15.94 -0.23 -7.13
C GLY A 192 -17.10 -1.00 -6.47
N ILE A 193 -17.32 -2.25 -6.86
CA ILE A 193 -18.35 -3.12 -6.25
C ILE A 193 -18.08 -3.28 -4.74
N ALA A 194 -16.82 -3.55 -4.34
CA ALA A 194 -16.45 -3.67 -2.93
C ALA A 194 -16.67 -2.37 -2.16
N SER A 195 -16.39 -1.21 -2.78
CA SER A 195 -16.63 0.10 -2.19
C SER A 195 -18.13 0.37 -1.98
N LEU A 196 -18.96 0.06 -2.97
CA LEU A 196 -20.42 0.15 -2.84
C LEU A 196 -20.96 -0.83 -1.78
N ALA A 197 -20.39 -2.03 -1.68
CA ALA A 197 -20.72 -2.96 -0.62
C ALA A 197 -20.35 -2.41 0.77
N LEU A 198 -19.19 -1.75 0.92
CA LEU A 198 -18.82 -1.09 2.17
C LEU A 198 -19.72 0.11 2.47
N ALA A 199 -20.13 0.88 1.47
CA ALA A 199 -21.11 1.97 1.64
C ALA A 199 -22.41 1.46 2.26
N LEU A 200 -22.97 0.38 1.72
CA LEU A 200 -24.18 -0.27 2.25
C LEU A 200 -23.93 -0.89 3.63
N PHE A 201 -22.79 -1.54 3.81
CA PHE A 201 -22.43 -2.16 5.08
C PHE A 201 -22.22 -1.13 6.19
N SER A 202 -21.80 0.08 5.86
CA SER A 202 -21.63 1.18 6.81
C SER A 202 -22.95 1.58 7.51
N LEU A 203 -24.09 1.32 6.87
CA LEU A 203 -25.41 1.60 7.47
C LEU A 203 -25.76 0.65 8.64
N VAL A 204 -25.07 -0.48 8.77
CA VAL A 204 -25.26 -1.43 9.88
C VAL A 204 -24.15 -1.37 10.92
N LEU A 205 -23.18 -0.46 10.75
CA LEU A 205 -22.14 -0.21 11.75
C LEU A 205 -22.73 0.47 13.00
N PRO A 206 -22.06 0.36 14.15
CA PRO A 206 -22.48 1.08 15.35
C PRO A 206 -22.45 2.60 15.13
N HIS A 207 -23.43 3.31 15.68
CA HIS A 207 -23.46 4.76 15.63
C HIS A 207 -22.25 5.36 16.35
N THR A 208 -21.47 6.14 15.63
CA THR A 208 -20.27 6.82 16.12
C THR A 208 -20.43 8.33 15.88
N PRO A 209 -20.95 9.06 16.87
CA PRO A 209 -21.29 10.48 16.71
C PRO A 209 -20.06 11.35 16.50
N ALA A 210 -20.26 12.52 15.88
CA ALA A 210 -19.24 13.54 15.72
C ALA A 210 -18.63 13.95 17.07
N LYS A 211 -17.31 14.09 17.12
CA LYS A 211 -16.59 14.56 18.32
C LYS A 211 -16.74 16.07 18.46
N LYS A 212 -17.20 16.54 19.63
CA LYS A 212 -17.20 17.97 19.93
C LYS A 212 -15.74 18.48 20.05
N PRO A 213 -15.42 19.66 19.50
CA PRO A 213 -14.05 20.19 19.56
C PRO A 213 -13.68 20.54 21.01
N GLU A 214 -12.61 19.95 21.51
CA GLU A 214 -11.90 20.44 22.70
C GLU A 214 -10.93 21.54 22.22
N SER A 215 -11.31 22.80 22.33
CA SER A 215 -10.58 24.04 21.99
C SER A 215 -9.87 24.11 20.61
N ARG A 216 -10.07 25.23 19.90
CA ARG A 216 -9.54 25.51 18.55
C ARG A 216 -8.02 25.74 18.49
N ASP A 217 -7.36 26.05 19.60
CA ASP A 217 -5.99 26.61 19.60
C ASP A 217 -4.87 25.58 19.67
N SER A 218 -5.15 24.34 20.12
CA SER A 218 -4.11 23.33 20.31
C SER A 218 -3.69 22.59 19.02
N GLU A 219 -4.54 22.52 18.01
CA GLU A 219 -4.28 21.68 16.83
C GLU A 219 -3.55 22.38 15.69
N ASN A 220 -3.70 23.71 15.52
CA ASN A 220 -3.00 24.47 14.50
C ASN A 220 -1.49 24.56 14.75
N LEU A 221 -1.04 24.30 15.96
CA LEU A 221 0.37 24.32 16.35
C LEU A 221 1.01 22.92 16.36
N ALA A 222 0.20 21.85 16.40
CA ALA A 222 0.70 20.49 16.59
C ALA A 222 1.61 20.01 15.44
N TRP A 223 1.32 20.36 14.19
CA TRP A 223 2.19 20.02 13.06
C TRP A 223 3.49 20.84 13.05
N LEU A 224 3.44 22.12 13.49
CA LEU A 224 4.63 22.96 13.65
C LEU A 224 5.54 22.40 14.77
N GLU A 225 4.95 21.93 15.87
CA GLU A 225 5.69 21.25 16.92
C GLU A 225 6.34 19.94 16.41
N ALA A 226 5.62 19.17 15.59
CA ALA A 226 6.20 17.97 14.95
C ALA A 226 7.39 18.30 14.05
N VAL A 227 7.33 19.38 13.26
CA VAL A 227 8.45 19.83 12.42
C VAL A 227 9.65 20.28 13.28
N LYS A 228 9.41 20.88 14.44
CA LYS A 228 10.50 21.25 15.34
C LYS A 228 11.29 20.05 15.85
N LEU A 229 10.67 18.86 15.93
CA LEU A 229 11.35 17.62 16.31
C LEU A 229 12.47 17.22 15.33
N LEU A 230 12.42 17.68 14.08
CA LEU A 230 13.48 17.46 13.09
C LEU A 230 14.81 18.17 13.46
N LYS A 231 14.82 19.06 14.45
CA LYS A 231 16.06 19.64 15.01
C LYS A 231 16.90 18.61 15.76
N HIS A 232 16.28 17.52 16.22
CA HIS A 232 16.98 16.43 16.88
C HIS A 232 17.62 15.51 15.82
N PRO A 233 18.96 15.31 15.84
CA PRO A 233 19.65 14.57 14.79
C PRO A 233 19.08 13.16 14.55
N PHE A 234 18.72 12.42 15.61
CA PHE A 234 18.19 11.08 15.45
C PHE A 234 16.80 11.07 14.77
N VAL A 235 15.95 12.09 15.03
CA VAL A 235 14.64 12.24 14.37
C VAL A 235 14.84 12.57 12.90
N LEU A 236 15.76 13.50 12.60
CA LEU A 236 16.05 13.88 11.21
C LEU A 236 16.60 12.70 10.41
N ILE A 237 17.54 11.93 10.98
CA ILE A 237 18.09 10.73 10.34
C ILE A 237 16.98 9.71 10.07
N LEU A 238 16.17 9.41 11.08
CA LEU A 238 15.05 8.48 10.93
C LEU A 238 14.05 8.96 9.88
N TRP A 239 13.76 10.25 9.84
CA TRP A 239 12.83 10.85 8.90
C TRP A 239 13.35 10.77 7.45
N VAL A 240 14.65 11.07 7.23
CA VAL A 240 15.30 10.93 5.92
C VAL A 240 15.31 9.47 5.46
N VAL A 241 15.67 8.54 6.35
CA VAL A 241 15.66 7.10 6.02
C VAL A 241 14.23 6.62 5.75
N THR A 242 13.24 7.12 6.50
CA THR A 242 11.82 6.81 6.24
C THR A 242 11.38 7.27 4.85
N PHE A 243 11.82 8.46 4.40
CA PHE A 243 11.58 8.93 3.04
C PHE A 243 12.22 7.99 2.00
N MET A 244 13.50 7.63 2.19
CA MET A 244 14.21 6.75 1.26
C MET A 244 13.55 5.36 1.18
N ASP A 245 13.19 4.79 2.32
CA ASP A 245 12.55 3.48 2.39
C ASP A 245 11.13 3.50 1.79
N ALA A 246 10.37 4.58 2.03
CA ALA A 246 9.06 4.78 1.41
C ALA A 246 9.15 4.94 -0.12
N PHE A 247 10.16 5.66 -0.62
CA PHE A 247 10.44 5.73 -2.05
C PHE A 247 10.72 4.34 -2.63
N VAL A 248 11.63 3.59 -2.03
CA VAL A 248 12.00 2.23 -2.45
C VAL A 248 10.82 1.26 -2.38
N HIS A 249 10.02 1.35 -1.33
CA HIS A 249 8.80 0.56 -1.18
C HIS A 249 7.79 0.81 -2.31
N ASN A 250 7.64 2.06 -2.74
CA ASN A 250 6.78 2.41 -3.87
C ASN A 250 7.37 2.00 -5.22
N CYS A 251 8.70 1.93 -5.39
CA CYS A 251 9.31 1.32 -6.57
C CYS A 251 8.88 -0.14 -6.76
N TYR A 252 8.70 -0.89 -5.67
CA TYR A 252 8.17 -2.25 -5.74
C TYR A 252 6.79 -2.29 -6.41
N PHE A 253 5.84 -1.47 -5.96
CA PHE A 253 4.51 -1.44 -6.57
C PHE A 253 4.55 -0.95 -8.02
N ASN A 254 5.35 0.07 -8.31
CA ASN A 254 5.45 0.64 -9.66
C ASN A 254 5.96 -0.35 -10.71
N TRP A 255 6.88 -1.25 -10.35
CA TRP A 255 7.62 -2.03 -11.35
C TRP A 255 7.42 -3.54 -11.27
N THR A 256 7.09 -4.08 -10.08
CA THR A 256 7.05 -5.54 -9.91
C THR A 256 5.98 -6.20 -10.78
N GLY A 257 4.79 -5.63 -10.88
CA GLY A 257 3.72 -6.20 -11.71
C GLY A 257 4.12 -6.33 -13.18
N SER A 258 4.73 -5.28 -13.73
CA SER A 258 5.24 -5.26 -15.12
C SER A 258 6.39 -6.27 -15.31
N PHE A 259 7.32 -6.36 -14.36
CA PHE A 259 8.41 -7.31 -14.37
C PHE A 259 7.93 -8.77 -14.32
N LEU A 260 6.97 -9.06 -13.43
CA LEU A 260 6.42 -10.41 -13.30
C LEU A 260 5.69 -10.85 -14.57
N SER A 261 4.98 -9.95 -15.24
CA SER A 261 4.20 -10.26 -16.46
C SER A 261 5.00 -10.23 -17.75
N ALA A 262 6.14 -9.54 -17.78
CA ALA A 262 6.98 -9.46 -18.97
C ALA A 262 7.55 -10.82 -19.35
N ASP A 263 7.70 -11.05 -20.67
CA ASP A 263 8.26 -12.30 -21.21
C ASP A 263 9.70 -12.52 -20.75
N VAL A 264 10.08 -13.77 -20.54
CA VAL A 264 11.46 -14.17 -20.16
C VAL A 264 12.47 -13.72 -21.21
N ALA A 265 12.09 -13.75 -22.49
CA ALA A 265 12.96 -13.32 -23.59
C ALA A 265 13.37 -11.84 -23.52
N VAL A 266 12.61 -11.01 -22.82
CA VAL A 266 12.89 -9.58 -22.59
C VAL A 266 13.30 -9.27 -21.15
N GLY A 267 13.77 -10.26 -20.42
CA GLY A 267 14.26 -10.10 -19.06
C GLY A 267 13.19 -10.04 -17.97
N GLY A 268 11.95 -10.40 -18.29
CA GLY A 268 10.87 -10.58 -17.34
C GLY A 268 10.81 -11.99 -16.75
N VAL A 269 9.74 -12.30 -16.00
CA VAL A 269 9.57 -13.60 -15.30
C VAL A 269 8.55 -14.52 -16.01
N GLY A 270 7.67 -13.96 -16.86
CA GLY A 270 6.65 -14.72 -17.58
C GLY A 270 5.58 -15.29 -16.66
N ILE A 271 5.18 -14.58 -15.62
CA ILE A 271 4.05 -14.96 -14.75
C ILE A 271 2.73 -14.65 -15.49
N PRO A 272 1.83 -15.62 -15.67
CA PRO A 272 0.52 -15.37 -16.24
C PRO A 272 -0.29 -14.36 -15.39
N GLY A 273 -1.13 -13.56 -16.06
CA GLY A 273 -1.84 -12.45 -15.44
C GLY A 273 -2.67 -12.81 -14.20
N ASN A 274 -3.29 -13.99 -14.22
CA ASN A 274 -4.08 -14.50 -13.10
C ASN A 274 -3.25 -14.83 -11.84
N TRP A 275 -1.93 -14.91 -11.93
CA TRP A 275 -1.03 -15.19 -10.82
C TRP A 275 -0.28 -13.98 -10.30
N ILE A 276 -0.26 -12.85 -11.01
CA ILE A 276 0.53 -11.65 -10.60
C ILE A 276 0.10 -11.17 -9.22
N MET A 277 -1.19 -10.92 -9.02
CA MET A 277 -1.70 -10.43 -7.73
C MET A 277 -1.56 -11.45 -6.61
N PRO A 278 -1.89 -12.75 -6.78
CA PRO A 278 -1.59 -13.78 -5.79
C PRO A 278 -0.11 -13.86 -5.41
N VAL A 279 0.82 -13.81 -6.38
CA VAL A 279 2.26 -13.80 -6.10
C VAL A 279 2.66 -12.56 -5.29
N MET A 280 2.18 -11.38 -5.66
CA MET A 280 2.43 -10.17 -4.88
C MET A 280 1.82 -10.25 -3.47
N SER A 281 0.70 -10.93 -3.27
CA SER A 281 0.06 -11.08 -1.95
C SER A 281 0.85 -11.93 -0.95
N ILE A 282 1.83 -12.72 -1.42
CA ILE A 282 2.75 -13.48 -0.55
C ILE A 282 3.47 -12.54 0.44
N GLY A 283 3.77 -11.33 -0.01
CA GLY A 283 4.40 -10.31 0.84
C GLY A 283 3.53 -9.93 2.04
N GLN A 284 2.22 -9.78 1.87
CA GLN A 284 1.28 -9.44 2.94
C GLN A 284 1.03 -10.63 3.88
N ILE A 285 1.05 -11.86 3.36
CA ILE A 285 1.01 -13.05 4.21
C ILE A 285 2.25 -13.12 5.11
N ALA A 286 3.42 -12.87 4.52
CA ALA A 286 4.67 -12.81 5.27
C ALA A 286 4.71 -11.66 6.29
N GLU A 287 4.05 -10.53 6.00
CA GLU A 287 3.91 -9.41 6.93
C GLU A 287 3.22 -9.84 8.22
N ILE A 288 2.12 -10.58 8.13
CA ILE A 288 1.42 -11.10 9.31
C ILE A 288 2.36 -11.94 10.16
N LEU A 289 3.10 -12.87 9.56
CA LEU A 289 4.05 -13.73 10.26
C LEU A 289 5.20 -12.92 10.87
N THR A 290 5.72 -11.94 10.14
CA THR A 290 6.82 -11.09 10.63
C THR A 290 6.38 -10.20 11.78
N MET A 291 5.14 -9.69 11.76
CA MET A 291 4.57 -8.94 12.89
C MET A 291 4.50 -9.77 14.17
N VAL A 292 4.23 -11.07 14.08
CA VAL A 292 4.21 -11.97 15.27
C VAL A 292 5.58 -12.04 15.93
N ILE A 293 6.67 -12.06 15.15
CA ILE A 293 8.04 -12.16 15.67
C ILE A 293 8.68 -10.80 15.99
N LEU A 294 8.07 -9.69 15.56
CA LEU A 294 8.64 -8.34 15.70
C LEU A 294 9.01 -8.00 17.15
N GLY A 295 8.16 -8.34 18.12
CA GLY A 295 8.42 -8.06 19.53
C GLY A 295 9.66 -8.78 20.07
N VAL A 296 9.90 -10.02 19.62
CA VAL A 296 11.11 -10.78 19.96
C VAL A 296 12.32 -10.19 19.28
N THR A 297 12.20 -9.83 18.00
CA THR A 297 13.27 -9.23 17.22
C THR A 297 13.73 -7.88 17.83
N LEU A 298 12.79 -7.04 18.24
CA LEU A 298 13.10 -5.78 18.91
C LEU A 298 13.83 -5.97 20.24
N LYS A 299 13.49 -7.01 21.00
CA LYS A 299 14.18 -7.34 22.26
C LYS A 299 15.60 -7.86 22.04
N THR A 300 15.85 -8.56 20.94
CA THR A 300 17.15 -9.21 20.66
C THR A 300 18.10 -8.33 19.88
N LEU A 301 17.62 -7.65 18.83
CA LEU A 301 18.43 -6.79 17.95
C LEU A 301 18.37 -5.30 18.33
N GLY A 302 17.35 -4.91 19.11
CA GLY A 302 17.06 -3.50 19.39
C GLY A 302 16.52 -2.74 18.17
N TRP A 303 16.18 -1.47 18.37
CA TRP A 303 15.52 -0.62 17.36
C TRP A 303 16.35 -0.48 16.07
N LYS A 304 17.62 -0.09 16.21
CA LYS A 304 18.53 0.19 15.10
C LYS A 304 18.67 -1.00 14.15
N TRP A 305 19.09 -2.15 14.67
CA TRP A 305 19.39 -3.31 13.84
C TRP A 305 18.15 -3.99 13.28
N THR A 306 17.02 -3.92 14.00
CA THR A 306 15.73 -4.36 13.45
C THR A 306 15.37 -3.56 12.20
N MET A 307 15.48 -2.23 12.26
CA MET A 307 15.18 -1.36 11.12
C MET A 307 16.21 -1.53 9.98
N VAL A 308 17.49 -1.70 10.29
CA VAL A 308 18.53 -1.96 9.27
C VAL A 308 18.21 -3.26 8.50
N VAL A 309 17.82 -4.33 9.20
CA VAL A 309 17.40 -5.59 8.55
C VAL A 309 16.18 -5.38 7.66
N GLY A 310 15.19 -4.58 8.10
CA GLY A 310 14.02 -4.22 7.30
C GLY A 310 14.40 -3.54 5.99
N VAL A 311 15.24 -2.50 6.06
CA VAL A 311 15.70 -1.76 4.87
C VAL A 311 16.56 -2.64 3.95
N LEU A 312 17.48 -3.45 4.50
CA LEU A 312 18.29 -4.39 3.71
C LEU A 312 17.46 -5.45 2.98
N GLY A 313 16.28 -5.81 3.51
CA GLY A 313 15.33 -6.67 2.82
C GLY A 313 14.96 -6.14 1.43
N HIS A 314 14.76 -4.84 1.27
CA HIS A 314 14.52 -4.23 -0.03
C HIS A 314 15.72 -4.41 -0.97
N ALA A 315 16.94 -4.18 -0.49
CA ALA A 315 18.16 -4.36 -1.29
C ALA A 315 18.29 -5.81 -1.78
N ILE A 316 18.07 -6.79 -0.90
CA ILE A 316 18.12 -8.22 -1.25
C ILE A 316 17.07 -8.55 -2.31
N ARG A 317 15.82 -8.12 -2.14
CA ARG A 317 14.76 -8.39 -3.11
C ARG A 317 15.08 -7.81 -4.48
N PHE A 318 15.48 -6.55 -4.57
CA PHE A 318 15.81 -5.91 -5.83
C PHE A 318 17.09 -6.45 -6.46
N ALA A 319 18.07 -6.89 -5.66
CA ALA A 319 19.23 -7.61 -6.18
C ALA A 319 18.83 -8.95 -6.81
N VAL A 320 17.92 -9.71 -6.18
CA VAL A 320 17.37 -10.95 -6.75
C VAL A 320 16.65 -10.65 -8.07
N TYR A 321 15.84 -9.60 -8.15
CA TYR A 321 15.16 -9.22 -9.39
C TYR A 321 16.16 -8.81 -10.50
N ALA A 322 17.22 -8.09 -10.14
CA ALA A 322 18.20 -7.59 -11.10
C ALA A 322 19.13 -8.69 -11.64
N PHE A 323 19.53 -9.66 -10.82
CA PHE A 323 20.59 -10.61 -11.15
C PHE A 323 20.11 -12.04 -11.40
N LEU A 324 18.90 -12.41 -10.98
CA LEU A 324 18.37 -13.77 -11.04
C LEU A 324 16.95 -13.84 -11.62
N PRO A 325 16.57 -13.05 -12.66
CA PRO A 325 15.21 -13.01 -13.19
C PRO A 325 14.75 -14.36 -13.78
N GLU A 326 15.69 -15.20 -14.25
CA GLU A 326 15.42 -16.51 -14.83
C GLU A 326 14.97 -17.57 -13.79
N HIS A 327 15.23 -17.32 -12.49
CA HIS A 327 14.82 -18.23 -11.41
C HIS A 327 13.45 -17.88 -10.87
N LYS A 328 12.40 -18.25 -11.58
CA LYS A 328 11.01 -17.94 -11.30
C LYS A 328 10.58 -18.29 -9.87
N GLU A 329 10.99 -19.45 -9.36
CA GLU A 329 10.68 -19.92 -8.02
C GLU A 329 11.31 -19.01 -6.96
N LEU A 330 12.54 -18.54 -7.20
CA LEU A 330 13.22 -17.61 -6.30
C LEU A 330 12.55 -16.23 -6.33
N ILE A 331 12.11 -15.75 -7.51
CA ILE A 331 11.36 -14.50 -7.65
C ILE A 331 10.04 -14.57 -6.89
N ILE A 332 9.34 -15.71 -6.90
CA ILE A 332 8.13 -15.92 -6.12
C ILE A 332 8.45 -15.97 -4.61
N PHE A 333 9.48 -16.72 -4.24
CA PHE A 333 9.87 -16.89 -2.84
C PHE A 333 10.33 -15.56 -2.20
N VAL A 334 11.09 -14.73 -2.93
CA VAL A 334 11.61 -13.47 -2.40
C VAL A 334 10.52 -12.43 -2.08
N GLN A 335 9.27 -12.65 -2.53
CA GLN A 335 8.13 -11.83 -2.10
C GLN A 335 7.94 -11.85 -0.57
N VAL A 336 8.31 -12.93 0.10
CA VAL A 336 8.28 -13.05 1.57
C VAL A 336 9.05 -11.91 2.25
N VAL A 337 10.13 -11.45 1.63
CA VAL A 337 10.97 -10.36 2.16
C VAL A 337 10.20 -9.04 2.28
N HIS A 338 9.13 -8.85 1.51
CA HIS A 338 8.27 -7.65 1.62
C HIS A 338 7.66 -7.50 3.03
N GLY A 339 7.22 -8.59 3.63
CA GLY A 339 6.71 -8.57 4.99
C GLY A 339 7.78 -8.18 6.03
N ILE A 340 9.02 -8.64 5.82
CA ILE A 340 10.17 -8.25 6.66
C ILE A 340 10.43 -6.74 6.53
N CYS A 341 10.47 -6.21 5.31
CA CYS A 341 10.67 -4.78 5.08
C CYS A 341 9.62 -3.94 5.80
N TYR A 342 8.35 -4.28 5.66
CA TYR A 342 7.25 -3.53 6.25
C TYR A 342 7.28 -3.60 7.78
N ALA A 343 7.33 -4.79 8.36
CA ALA A 343 7.26 -4.97 9.80
C ALA A 343 8.50 -4.43 10.53
N PHE A 344 9.70 -4.73 10.01
CA PHE A 344 10.94 -4.36 10.69
C PHE A 344 11.34 -2.90 10.47
N PHE A 345 10.79 -2.23 9.47
CA PHE A 345 11.01 -0.80 9.30
C PHE A 345 9.76 0.02 9.65
N PHE A 346 8.72 0.03 8.83
CA PHE A 346 7.57 0.94 9.03
C PHE A 346 6.83 0.72 10.35
N ALA A 347 6.48 -0.53 10.69
CA ALA A 347 5.81 -0.81 11.96
C ALA A 347 6.73 -0.47 13.14
N THR A 348 8.03 -0.74 13.03
CA THR A 348 9.02 -0.39 14.04
C THR A 348 9.11 1.13 14.25
N VAL A 349 9.06 1.94 13.20
CA VAL A 349 9.04 3.42 13.30
C VAL A 349 7.83 3.87 14.13
N TYR A 350 6.64 3.34 13.87
CA TYR A 350 5.44 3.72 14.64
C TYR A 350 5.56 3.34 16.12
N ILE A 351 6.07 2.15 16.42
CA ILE A 351 6.27 1.70 17.81
C ILE A 351 7.34 2.55 18.49
N LEU A 352 8.43 2.86 17.80
CA LEU A 352 9.51 3.73 18.31
C LEU A 352 8.99 5.13 18.66
N VAL A 353 8.18 5.73 17.78
CA VAL A 353 7.56 7.04 18.03
C VAL A 353 6.67 6.98 19.28
N ASP A 354 5.88 5.92 19.45
CA ASP A 354 5.04 5.78 20.62
C ASP A 354 5.83 5.60 21.92
N GLU A 355 6.98 4.93 21.87
CA GLU A 355 7.78 4.64 23.05
C GLU A 355 8.71 5.78 23.47
N VAL A 356 9.32 6.45 22.49
CA VAL A 356 10.42 7.42 22.72
C VAL A 356 9.95 8.85 22.80
N PHE A 357 8.90 9.22 22.05
CA PHE A 357 8.45 10.61 21.98
C PHE A 357 7.56 10.99 23.17
N PRO A 358 7.61 12.26 23.63
CA PRO A 358 6.74 12.76 24.69
C PRO A 358 5.27 12.56 24.33
N LYS A 359 4.43 12.27 25.35
CA LYS A 359 3.00 11.98 25.14
C LYS A 359 2.28 13.07 24.33
N ASP A 360 2.62 14.32 24.57
CA ASP A 360 1.97 15.49 23.96
C ASP A 360 2.32 15.65 22.46
N SER A 361 3.47 15.12 22.03
CA SER A 361 3.95 15.22 20.64
C SER A 361 3.83 13.93 19.83
N ARG A 362 3.44 12.80 20.43
CA ARG A 362 3.38 11.49 19.75
C ARG A 362 2.48 11.45 18.52
N SER A 363 1.27 11.98 18.66
CA SER A 363 0.30 12.02 17.56
C SER A 363 0.82 12.84 16.38
N SER A 364 1.41 14.00 16.70
CA SER A 364 2.02 14.87 15.68
C SER A 364 3.26 14.26 15.05
N ALA A 365 4.08 13.56 15.83
CA ALA A 365 5.24 12.83 15.31
C ALA A 365 4.82 11.67 14.41
N GLN A 366 3.83 10.88 14.81
CA GLN A 366 3.26 9.84 13.94
C GLN A 366 2.72 10.43 12.63
N GLY A 367 2.03 11.58 12.70
CA GLY A 367 1.60 12.33 11.52
C GLY A 367 2.76 12.72 10.61
N LEU A 368 3.87 13.21 11.18
CA LEU A 368 5.08 13.58 10.43
C LEU A 368 5.70 12.40 9.66
N PHE A 369 5.74 11.21 10.27
CA PHE A 369 6.22 10.00 9.60
C PHE A 369 5.21 9.48 8.58
N ASN A 370 3.90 9.55 8.86
CA ASN A 370 2.85 9.20 7.90
C ASN A 370 2.91 10.04 6.61
N VAL A 371 3.20 11.35 6.74
CA VAL A 371 3.42 12.22 5.57
C VAL A 371 4.55 11.68 4.70
N MET A 372 5.63 11.15 5.28
CA MET A 372 6.71 10.55 4.50
C MET A 372 6.30 9.21 3.87
N ILE A 373 5.67 8.34 4.65
CA ILE A 373 5.36 6.97 4.24
C ILE A 373 4.27 6.93 3.15
N LEU A 374 3.15 7.61 3.39
CA LEU A 374 1.97 7.55 2.52
C LEU A 374 1.87 8.74 1.54
N GLY A 375 2.58 9.83 1.84
CA GLY A 375 2.54 11.07 1.06
C GLY A 375 3.81 11.28 0.25
N VAL A 376 4.81 11.94 0.80
CA VAL A 376 5.96 12.45 0.03
C VAL A 376 6.78 11.35 -0.62
N GLY A 377 7.07 10.25 0.09
CA GLY A 377 7.82 9.11 -0.49
C GLY A 377 7.11 8.48 -1.67
N ALA A 378 5.78 8.25 -1.54
CA ALA A 378 4.95 7.73 -2.62
C ALA A 378 4.84 8.74 -3.78
N LEU A 379 4.65 10.03 -3.48
CA LEU A 379 4.55 11.10 -4.49
C LEU A 379 5.81 11.18 -5.35
N VAL A 380 6.99 11.17 -4.71
CA VAL A 380 8.26 11.20 -5.45
C VAL A 380 8.44 9.92 -6.28
N ALA A 381 8.16 8.74 -5.71
CA ALA A 381 8.25 7.49 -6.45
C ALA A 381 7.31 7.47 -7.66
N ASN A 382 6.04 7.80 -7.47
CA ASN A 382 5.05 7.81 -8.56
C ASN A 382 5.34 8.87 -9.64
N SER A 383 6.09 9.92 -9.30
CA SER A 383 6.53 10.93 -10.28
C SER A 383 7.77 10.47 -11.06
N VAL A 384 8.67 9.75 -10.40
CA VAL A 384 9.97 9.37 -10.98
C VAL A 384 9.91 7.99 -11.67
N CYS A 385 9.20 7.03 -11.08
CA CYS A 385 9.22 5.65 -11.57
C CYS A 385 8.69 5.46 -13.01
N PRO A 386 7.56 6.08 -13.44
CA PRO A 386 7.11 5.97 -14.82
C PRO A 386 8.13 6.53 -15.81
N TYR A 387 8.74 7.66 -15.48
CA TYR A 387 9.76 8.30 -16.31
C TYR A 387 11.03 7.43 -16.42
N LEU A 388 11.55 6.95 -15.29
CA LEU A 388 12.73 6.07 -15.31
C LEU A 388 12.48 4.83 -16.16
N MET A 389 11.35 4.16 -15.95
CA MET A 389 11.04 2.94 -16.68
C MET A 389 10.88 3.18 -18.17
N GLN A 390 10.13 4.21 -18.59
CA GLN A 390 9.73 4.39 -19.98
C GLN A 390 10.75 5.19 -20.81
N GLU A 391 11.37 6.23 -20.22
CA GLU A 391 12.26 7.13 -20.95
C GLU A 391 13.75 6.79 -20.78
N ILE A 392 14.13 6.28 -19.61
CA ILE A 392 15.57 6.04 -19.31
C ILE A 392 15.95 4.57 -19.55
N PHE A 393 15.14 3.64 -19.03
CA PHE A 393 15.48 2.21 -19.02
C PHE A 393 14.72 1.38 -20.06
N THR A 394 14.02 2.02 -21.01
CA THR A 394 13.41 1.33 -22.15
C THR A 394 14.14 1.68 -23.44
N LYS A 395 14.60 0.68 -24.19
CA LYS A 395 15.15 0.81 -25.53
C LYS A 395 14.45 -0.18 -26.45
N ASP A 396 14.07 0.28 -27.64
CA ASP A 396 13.39 -0.56 -28.63
C ASP A 396 12.18 -1.33 -28.07
N LYS A 397 11.42 -0.67 -27.18
CA LYS A 397 10.28 -1.23 -26.42
C LYS A 397 10.62 -2.34 -25.42
N ILE A 398 11.89 -2.56 -25.15
CA ILE A 398 12.36 -3.53 -24.14
C ILE A 398 12.86 -2.78 -22.93
N VAL A 399 12.34 -3.15 -21.75
CA VAL A 399 12.74 -2.57 -20.46
C VAL A 399 14.02 -3.27 -19.98
N ASP A 400 15.06 -2.51 -19.66
CA ASP A 400 16.22 -3.03 -18.92
C ASP A 400 15.88 -3.14 -17.43
N PHE A 401 15.17 -4.20 -17.07
CA PHE A 401 14.79 -4.49 -15.69
C PHE A 401 15.99 -4.61 -14.75
N LYS A 402 17.12 -5.15 -15.25
CA LYS A 402 18.33 -5.27 -14.43
C LYS A 402 18.80 -3.93 -13.91
N THR A 403 19.03 -2.98 -14.79
CA THR A 403 19.53 -1.65 -14.41
C THR A 403 18.45 -0.86 -13.66
N LEU A 404 17.18 -1.01 -14.03
CA LEU A 404 16.06 -0.39 -13.34
C LEU A 404 16.00 -0.80 -11.86
N PHE A 405 16.12 -2.09 -11.54
CA PHE A 405 16.07 -2.57 -10.15
C PHE A 405 17.34 -2.27 -9.33
N LEU A 406 18.45 -1.94 -9.97
CA LEU A 406 19.63 -1.46 -9.25
C LEU A 406 19.39 -0.08 -8.59
N VAL A 407 18.48 0.75 -9.11
CA VAL A 407 18.16 2.05 -8.52
C VAL A 407 17.64 1.89 -7.09
N PRO A 408 16.52 1.17 -6.82
CA PRO A 408 16.03 0.96 -5.45
C PRO A 408 16.96 0.07 -4.62
N CYS A 409 17.71 -0.84 -5.23
CA CYS A 409 18.70 -1.65 -4.54
C CYS A 409 19.78 -0.76 -3.89
N PHE A 410 20.39 0.14 -4.66
CA PHE A 410 21.40 1.07 -4.14
C PHE A 410 20.80 2.08 -3.16
N ALA A 411 19.61 2.60 -3.42
CA ALA A 411 18.93 3.50 -2.49
C ALA A 411 18.71 2.83 -1.12
N SER A 412 18.30 1.55 -1.11
CA SER A 412 18.16 0.77 0.13
C SER A 412 19.50 0.57 0.84
N LEU A 413 20.57 0.24 0.11
CA LEU A 413 21.89 0.09 0.72
C LEU A 413 22.36 1.39 1.35
N VAL A 414 22.21 2.53 0.68
CA VAL A 414 22.55 3.83 1.23
C VAL A 414 21.71 4.12 2.48
N ALA A 415 20.40 3.88 2.44
CA ALA A 415 19.52 4.07 3.59
C ALA A 415 19.93 3.19 4.77
N ALA A 416 20.28 1.92 4.54
CA ALA A 416 20.75 1.01 5.58
C ALA A 416 22.08 1.46 6.17
N ILE A 417 23.02 1.95 5.36
CA ILE A 417 24.33 2.49 5.83
C ILE A 417 24.09 3.74 6.67
N VAL A 418 23.26 4.68 6.20
CA VAL A 418 22.93 5.90 6.96
C VAL A 418 22.33 5.54 8.31
N LEU A 419 21.36 4.61 8.34
CA LEU A 419 20.74 4.15 9.56
C LEU A 419 21.74 3.46 10.51
N ALA A 420 22.60 2.59 9.97
CA ALA A 420 23.59 1.85 10.77
C ALA A 420 24.66 2.76 11.39
N LEU A 421 25.11 3.79 10.65
CA LEU A 421 26.21 4.65 11.10
C LEU A 421 25.74 5.83 11.95
N PHE A 422 24.59 6.42 11.65
CA PHE A 422 24.19 7.72 12.20
C PHE A 422 22.96 7.67 13.11
N PHE A 423 22.19 6.56 13.13
CA PHE A 423 21.02 6.46 13.96
C PHE A 423 21.34 5.83 15.30
N ASP A 424 21.08 6.55 16.38
CA ASP A 424 21.10 6.04 17.75
C ASP A 424 19.89 6.59 18.51
N VAL A 425 19.16 5.70 19.18
CA VAL A 425 18.03 6.07 20.01
C VAL A 425 18.55 6.70 21.30
N PRO A 426 18.11 7.90 21.68
CA PRO A 426 18.55 8.53 22.93
C PRO A 426 18.17 7.66 24.14
N LYS A 427 19.03 7.59 25.13
CA LYS A 427 18.73 6.93 26.40
C LYS A 427 17.56 7.68 27.07
N LYS A 428 16.67 6.93 27.73
CA LYS A 428 15.39 7.38 28.33
C LYS A 428 15.44 8.65 29.21
N GLN A 429 16.61 9.24 29.48
CA GLN A 429 16.82 10.43 30.29
C GLN A 429 17.08 11.72 29.48
N GLU A 430 17.37 11.61 28.18
CA GLU A 430 17.45 12.78 27.28
C GLU A 430 16.07 12.98 26.65
N THR A 431 15.18 13.58 27.43
CA THR A 431 13.85 13.99 26.93
C THR A 431 14.01 14.97 25.77
N LEU A 432 13.22 14.76 24.71
CA LEU A 432 12.97 15.73 23.66
C LEU A 432 12.23 16.96 24.25
N SER A 433 12.93 17.72 25.10
CA SER A 433 12.44 18.97 25.70
C SER A 433 12.74 20.16 24.79
#